data_86dce2f342c41b0c2abe8a034c0f63e5
#
_entry.id   86dce2f342c41b0c2abe8a034c0f63e5
#
_cell.length_a   1.000
_cell.length_b   1.000
_cell.length_c   1.000
_cell.angle_alpha   90.00
_cell.angle_beta   90.00
_cell.angle_gamma   90.00
#
_symmetry.space_group_name_H-M   'P 1'
#
loop_
_entity.id
_entity.type
_entity.pdbx_description
1 polymer ?
#
loop_
_entity_poly.entity_id
_entity_poly.type
_entity_poly.pdbx_seq_one_letter_code
_entity_poly.pdbx_strand_id
1 'polypeptide(L)'
;MRTNISGLDHVVILVRDLDAAQATYARLGLTLTPRGFHSIGTHNHCSMFGSDYVELLAVREPHPVTAYFSKFLAGAEGAAALAFSTDDARTAHAGLRAAGVMADEPVDFSRPVEVDGKFRDARFRVVQLPVN
;
A
#
# COMPACT_ATOMS: atom_id res chain seq x y z
N MET A 1 -8.50 -25.30 -1.63
CA MET A 1 -8.98 -24.00 -2.15
C MET A 1 -7.77 -23.11 -2.40
N ARG A 2 -7.71 -22.49 -3.54
CA ARG A 2 -6.59 -21.59 -3.87
C ARG A 2 -6.85 -20.20 -3.26
N THR A 3 -5.79 -19.57 -2.74
CA THR A 3 -5.85 -18.20 -2.20
C THR A 3 -5.79 -17.12 -3.30
N ASN A 4 -5.57 -17.51 -4.55
CA ASN A 4 -5.40 -16.60 -5.71
C ASN A 4 -4.27 -15.56 -5.54
N ILE A 5 -3.30 -15.83 -4.68
CA ILE A 5 -2.11 -15.00 -4.57
C ILE A 5 -1.16 -15.40 -5.70
N SER A 6 -0.78 -14.43 -6.54
CA SER A 6 0.03 -14.67 -7.75
C SER A 6 1.49 -14.19 -7.63
N GLY A 7 1.82 -13.37 -6.64
CA GLY A 7 3.17 -12.90 -6.43
C GLY A 7 3.27 -11.72 -5.47
N LEU A 8 4.46 -11.16 -5.36
CA LEU A 8 4.69 -9.92 -4.63
C LEU A 8 4.33 -8.73 -5.54
N ASP A 9 3.56 -7.80 -5.01
CA ASP A 9 3.23 -6.55 -5.69
C ASP A 9 4.17 -5.42 -5.25
N HIS A 10 4.24 -5.16 -3.95
CA HIS A 10 5.12 -4.12 -3.42
C HIS A 10 5.46 -4.31 -1.95
N VAL A 11 6.47 -3.55 -1.53
CA VAL A 11 6.85 -3.39 -0.12
C VAL A 11 6.45 -1.99 0.33
N VAL A 12 5.80 -1.89 1.48
CA VAL A 12 5.42 -0.61 2.10
C VAL A 12 6.48 -0.21 3.12
N ILE A 13 7.09 0.94 2.90
CA ILE A 13 7.99 1.61 3.85
C ILE A 13 7.21 2.75 4.48
N LEU A 14 6.83 2.61 5.74
CA LEU A 14 6.16 3.67 6.48
C LEU A 14 7.15 4.69 7.01
N VAL A 15 6.87 5.95 6.75
CA VAL A 15 7.69 7.10 7.18
C VAL A 15 6.81 8.18 7.81
N ARG A 16 7.38 8.95 8.75
CA ARG A 16 6.68 10.09 9.37
C ARG A 16 6.73 11.32 8.49
N ASP A 17 7.88 11.54 7.85
CA ASP A 17 8.13 12.69 6.97
C ASP A 17 8.38 12.21 5.55
N LEU A 18 7.36 12.34 4.70
CA LEU A 18 7.42 11.87 3.32
C LEU A 18 8.40 12.70 2.47
N ASP A 19 8.57 14.00 2.75
CA ASP A 19 9.51 14.86 2.02
C ASP A 19 10.95 14.46 2.32
N ALA A 20 11.28 14.21 3.58
CA ALA A 20 12.60 13.73 3.99
C ALA A 20 12.90 12.35 3.40
N ALA A 21 11.92 11.44 3.40
CA ALA A 21 12.06 10.12 2.80
C ALA A 21 12.28 10.22 1.27
N GLN A 22 11.49 11.04 0.58
CA GLN A 22 11.66 11.29 -0.85
C GLN A 22 13.09 11.72 -1.18
N ALA A 23 13.63 12.70 -0.45
CA ALA A 23 14.98 13.20 -0.65
C ALA A 23 16.04 12.10 -0.39
N THR A 24 15.86 11.30 0.65
CA THR A 24 16.77 10.21 1.00
C THR A 24 16.79 9.12 -0.08
N TYR A 25 15.65 8.66 -0.51
CA TYR A 25 15.53 7.59 -1.51
C TYR A 25 15.94 8.05 -2.91
N ALA A 26 15.71 9.32 -3.25
CA ALA A 26 16.25 9.92 -4.48
C ALA A 26 17.79 9.90 -4.48
N ARG A 27 18.45 10.20 -3.34
CA ARG A 27 19.92 10.10 -3.22
C ARG A 27 20.45 8.67 -3.34
N LEU A 28 19.62 7.65 -3.05
CA LEU A 28 19.95 6.26 -3.33
C LEU A 28 19.93 5.91 -4.83
N GLY A 29 19.51 6.85 -5.67
CA GLY A 29 19.41 6.66 -7.12
C GLY A 29 18.07 6.13 -7.59
N LEU A 30 17.05 6.09 -6.72
CA LEU A 30 15.71 5.63 -7.09
C LEU A 30 14.92 6.74 -7.78
N THR A 31 14.23 6.39 -8.86
CA THR A 31 13.26 7.29 -9.51
C THR A 31 11.92 7.16 -8.79
N LEU A 32 11.45 8.26 -8.21
CA LEU A 32 10.20 8.29 -7.46
C LEU A 32 9.07 8.91 -8.30
N THR A 33 7.88 8.34 -8.18
CA THR A 33 6.67 8.89 -8.79
C THR A 33 6.30 10.24 -8.16
N PRO A 34 5.49 11.07 -8.84
CA PRO A 34 4.82 12.20 -8.20
C PRO A 34 4.04 11.74 -6.96
N ARG A 35 3.84 12.66 -6.01
CA ARG A 35 3.08 12.37 -4.79
C ARG A 35 1.65 11.97 -5.11
N GLY A 36 1.22 10.82 -4.59
CA GLY A 36 -0.15 10.35 -4.66
C GLY A 36 -0.88 10.56 -3.34
N PHE A 37 -2.19 10.82 -3.40
CA PHE A 37 -3.05 11.00 -2.23
C PHE A 37 -4.17 9.99 -2.26
N HIS A 38 -4.21 9.10 -1.26
CA HIS A 38 -5.25 8.08 -1.16
C HIS A 38 -6.48 8.62 -0.44
N SER A 39 -7.66 8.14 -0.82
CA SER A 39 -8.94 8.49 -0.20
C SER A 39 -9.05 8.07 1.28
N ILE A 40 -8.13 7.26 1.77
CA ILE A 40 -8.05 6.77 3.16
C ILE A 40 -7.02 7.52 4.00
N GLY A 41 -6.66 8.74 3.63
CA GLY A 41 -5.84 9.64 4.44
C GLY A 41 -4.33 9.40 4.40
N THR A 42 -3.83 8.54 3.51
CA THR A 42 -2.40 8.36 3.29
C THR A 42 -1.92 9.06 2.02
N HIS A 43 -0.63 9.31 1.93
CA HIS A 43 0.03 9.82 0.73
C HIS A 43 1.36 9.12 0.51
N ASN A 44 1.82 9.07 -0.74
CA ASN A 44 2.94 8.23 -1.10
C ASN A 44 3.82 8.76 -2.23
N HIS A 45 4.99 8.14 -2.35
CA HIS A 45 5.80 8.07 -3.56
C HIS A 45 6.15 6.60 -3.81
N CYS A 46 6.19 6.18 -5.07
CA CYS A 46 6.58 4.83 -5.45
C CYS A 46 7.84 4.84 -6.32
N SER A 47 8.68 3.82 -6.16
CA SER A 47 9.77 3.53 -7.07
C SER A 47 9.49 2.20 -7.77
N MET A 48 9.28 2.25 -9.08
CA MET A 48 8.85 1.10 -9.88
C MET A 48 10.05 0.30 -10.38
N PHE A 49 10.02 -1.03 -10.21
CA PHE A 49 11.05 -1.98 -10.65
C PHE A 49 10.44 -3.05 -11.56
N GLY A 50 9.96 -2.65 -12.73
CA GLY A 50 9.27 -3.59 -13.61
C GLY A 50 7.87 -3.92 -13.09
N SER A 51 7.66 -5.14 -12.58
CA SER A 51 6.36 -5.61 -12.11
C SER A 51 6.09 -5.40 -10.63
N ASP A 52 7.10 -5.07 -9.85
CA ASP A 52 7.00 -4.78 -8.42
C ASP A 52 7.52 -3.38 -8.09
N TYR A 53 7.31 -2.91 -6.87
CA TYR A 53 7.77 -1.58 -6.47
C TYR A 53 7.95 -1.44 -4.95
N VAL A 54 8.65 -0.38 -4.58
CA VAL A 54 8.74 0.10 -3.20
C VAL A 54 7.81 1.30 -3.07
N GLU A 55 6.97 1.30 -2.05
CA GLU A 55 6.10 2.42 -1.70
C GLU A 55 6.61 3.11 -0.43
N LEU A 56 6.93 4.39 -0.53
CA LEU A 56 7.10 5.26 0.63
C LEU A 56 5.74 5.81 1.00
N LEU A 57 5.26 5.49 2.19
CA LEU A 57 3.90 5.81 2.63
C LEU A 57 3.93 6.59 3.94
N ALA A 58 3.15 7.64 4.02
CA ALA A 58 2.93 8.39 5.24
C ALA A 58 1.44 8.60 5.51
N VAL A 59 1.08 8.73 6.78
CA VAL A 59 -0.27 9.07 7.20
C VAL A 59 -0.40 10.59 7.22
N ARG A 60 -1.32 11.12 6.44
CA ARG A 60 -1.65 12.54 6.37
C ARG A 60 -2.81 12.89 7.29
N GLU A 61 -3.83 12.04 7.30
CA GLU A 61 -5.03 12.20 8.11
C GLU A 61 -5.40 10.84 8.71
N PRO A 62 -5.79 10.78 9.99
CA PRO A 62 -6.23 9.53 10.61
C PRO A 62 -7.46 8.95 9.89
N HIS A 63 -7.45 7.64 9.68
CA HIS A 63 -8.57 6.90 9.10
C HIS A 63 -8.65 5.50 9.71
N PRO A 64 -9.86 4.95 9.98
CA PRO A 64 -9.98 3.62 10.61
C PRO A 64 -9.24 2.51 9.86
N VAL A 65 -9.27 2.53 8.52
CA VAL A 65 -8.60 1.53 7.67
C VAL A 65 -7.08 1.57 7.79
N THR A 66 -6.50 2.73 8.13
CA THR A 66 -5.06 2.94 8.25
C THR A 66 -4.58 3.04 9.70
N ALA A 67 -5.39 2.66 10.66
CA ALA A 67 -5.05 2.73 12.09
C ALA A 67 -3.78 1.93 12.42
N TYR A 68 -3.54 0.81 11.76
CA TYR A 68 -2.31 0.03 11.90
C TYR A 68 -1.07 0.85 11.55
N PHE A 69 -1.12 1.64 10.50
CA PHE A 69 0.01 2.49 10.08
C PHE A 69 0.34 3.55 11.12
N SER A 70 -0.68 4.20 11.65
CA SER A 70 -0.50 5.19 12.74
C SER A 70 0.12 4.56 13.98
N LYS A 71 -0.33 3.36 14.35
CA LYS A 71 0.21 2.59 15.47
C LYS A 71 1.68 2.20 15.23
N PHE A 72 2.02 1.73 14.03
CA PHE A 72 3.39 1.40 13.66
C PHE A 72 4.31 2.63 13.78
N LEU A 73 3.89 3.76 13.20
CA LEU A 73 4.65 5.01 13.19
C LEU A 73 4.83 5.63 14.60
N ALA A 74 3.99 5.29 15.55
CA ALA A 74 4.18 5.71 16.94
C ALA A 74 5.46 5.12 17.57
N GLY A 75 5.89 3.95 17.11
CA GLY A 75 7.06 3.23 17.64
C GLY A 75 8.24 3.12 16.68
N ALA A 76 8.02 3.15 15.37
CA ALA A 76 9.05 2.87 14.38
C ALA A 76 8.78 3.54 13.03
N GLU A 77 9.78 3.52 12.16
CA GLU A 77 9.69 3.76 10.72
C GLU A 77 10.35 2.60 9.99
N GLY A 78 10.01 2.38 8.74
CA GLY A 78 10.66 1.38 7.88
C GLY A 78 9.68 0.41 7.25
N ALA A 79 10.19 -0.78 6.89
CA ALA A 79 9.39 -1.82 6.24
C ALA A 79 8.27 -2.30 7.18
N ALA A 80 7.04 -2.06 6.78
CA ALA A 80 5.87 -2.26 7.63
C ALA A 80 4.87 -3.26 7.05
N ALA A 81 4.86 -3.46 5.73
CA ALA A 81 3.94 -4.39 5.09
C ALA A 81 4.48 -4.91 3.77
N LEU A 82 4.03 -6.10 3.41
CA LEU A 82 4.16 -6.67 2.07
C LEU A 82 2.77 -6.72 1.45
N ALA A 83 2.65 -6.27 0.21
CA ALA A 83 1.44 -6.43 -0.58
C ALA A 83 1.65 -7.54 -1.61
N PHE A 84 0.71 -8.46 -1.67
CA PHE A 84 0.70 -9.54 -2.64
C PHE A 84 -0.33 -9.26 -3.73
N SER A 85 -0.01 -9.66 -4.94
CA SER A 85 -0.92 -9.54 -6.08
C SER A 85 -1.99 -10.61 -6.05
N THR A 86 -3.20 -10.24 -6.45
CA THR A 86 -4.30 -11.15 -6.71
C THR A 86 -5.16 -10.61 -7.85
N ASP A 87 -5.75 -11.50 -8.64
CA ASP A 87 -6.70 -11.12 -9.69
C ASP A 87 -8.05 -10.70 -9.11
N ASP A 88 -8.40 -11.21 -7.92
CA ASP A 88 -9.67 -10.92 -7.24
C ASP A 88 -9.49 -11.00 -5.72
N ALA A 89 -9.49 -9.83 -5.09
CA ALA A 89 -9.33 -9.70 -3.64
C ALA A 89 -10.48 -10.37 -2.85
N ARG A 90 -11.70 -10.43 -3.39
CA ARG A 90 -12.82 -11.10 -2.71
C ARG A 90 -12.63 -12.62 -2.70
N THR A 91 -12.21 -13.18 -3.82
CA THR A 91 -11.88 -14.60 -3.92
C THR A 91 -10.67 -14.95 -3.04
N ALA A 92 -9.64 -14.08 -3.03
CA ALA A 92 -8.49 -14.25 -2.14
C ALA A 92 -8.92 -14.24 -0.67
N HIS A 93 -9.76 -13.28 -0.26
CA HIS A 93 -10.31 -13.21 1.10
C HIS A 93 -11.04 -14.51 1.49
N ALA A 94 -11.96 -14.97 0.64
CA ALA A 94 -12.69 -16.21 0.91
C ALA A 94 -11.76 -17.43 1.04
N GLY A 95 -10.75 -17.53 0.16
CA GLY A 95 -9.75 -18.61 0.20
C GLY A 95 -8.88 -18.58 1.46
N LEU A 96 -8.43 -17.40 1.88
CA LEU A 96 -7.65 -17.22 3.11
C LEU A 96 -8.48 -17.61 4.35
N ARG A 97 -9.72 -17.13 4.44
CA ARG A 97 -10.63 -17.46 5.52
C ARG A 97 -10.90 -18.97 5.59
N ALA A 98 -11.14 -19.61 4.44
CA ALA A 98 -11.34 -21.06 4.37
C ALA A 98 -10.10 -21.86 4.79
N ALA A 99 -8.90 -21.30 4.58
CA ALA A 99 -7.63 -21.88 5.04
C ALA A 99 -7.31 -21.59 6.53
N GLY A 100 -8.21 -20.91 7.25
CA GLY A 100 -8.02 -20.58 8.67
C GLY A 100 -7.12 -19.35 8.91
N VAL A 101 -6.82 -18.58 7.86
CA VAL A 101 -6.03 -17.35 7.98
C VAL A 101 -6.96 -16.20 8.38
N MET A 102 -6.56 -15.42 9.38
CA MET A 102 -7.26 -14.18 9.72
C MET A 102 -7.07 -13.19 8.58
N ALA A 103 -8.18 -12.73 8.03
CA ALA A 103 -8.21 -11.75 6.95
C ALA A 103 -9.40 -10.82 7.18
N ASP A 104 -9.13 -9.52 7.13
CA ASP A 104 -10.18 -8.50 7.27
C ASP A 104 -11.05 -8.45 6.00
N GLU A 105 -12.25 -7.89 6.13
CA GLU A 105 -13.11 -7.68 4.96
C GLU A 105 -12.40 -6.80 3.92
N PRO A 106 -12.59 -7.08 2.62
CA PRO A 106 -12.00 -6.28 1.57
C PRO A 106 -12.41 -4.80 1.66
N VAL A 107 -11.44 -3.90 1.52
CA VAL A 107 -11.63 -2.45 1.56
C VAL A 107 -11.30 -1.85 0.21
N ASP A 108 -12.17 -0.97 -0.26
CA ASP A 108 -11.97 -0.19 -1.48
C ASP A 108 -11.43 1.20 -1.13
N PHE A 109 -10.45 1.64 -1.89
CA PHE A 109 -9.98 3.03 -1.86
C PHE A 109 -9.44 3.44 -3.23
N SER A 110 -9.16 4.72 -3.38
CA SER A 110 -8.70 5.27 -4.65
C SER A 110 -7.67 6.36 -4.44
N ARG A 111 -6.98 6.70 -5.52
CA ARG A 111 -6.19 7.93 -5.62
C ARG A 111 -6.27 8.47 -7.05
N PRO A 112 -6.23 9.80 -7.23
CA PRO A 112 -6.10 10.36 -8.56
C PRO A 112 -4.71 10.08 -9.12
N VAL A 113 -4.66 9.74 -10.40
CA VAL A 113 -3.44 9.60 -11.19
C VAL A 113 -3.57 10.41 -12.47
N GLU A 114 -2.48 11.01 -12.91
CA GLU A 114 -2.44 11.69 -14.19
C GLU A 114 -2.00 10.72 -15.28
N VAL A 115 -2.83 10.59 -16.32
CA VAL A 115 -2.54 9.80 -17.52
C VAL A 115 -2.83 10.67 -18.74
N ASP A 116 -1.82 10.89 -19.57
CA ASP A 116 -1.92 11.72 -20.77
C ASP A 116 -2.51 13.12 -20.51
N GLY A 117 -2.07 13.78 -19.43
CA GLY A 117 -2.51 15.10 -19.02
C GLY A 117 -3.92 15.16 -18.44
N LYS A 118 -4.55 14.00 -18.18
CA LYS A 118 -5.88 13.89 -17.55
C LYS A 118 -5.82 13.13 -16.25
N PHE A 119 -6.55 13.61 -15.25
CA PHE A 119 -6.70 12.89 -13.98
C PHE A 119 -7.76 11.79 -14.10
N ARG A 120 -7.40 10.62 -13.59
CA ARG A 120 -8.28 9.45 -13.45
C ARG A 120 -8.10 8.87 -12.05
N ASP A 121 -9.11 8.18 -11.55
CA ASP A 121 -8.99 7.45 -10.28
C ASP A 121 -8.38 6.07 -10.52
N ALA A 122 -7.21 5.84 -9.90
CA ALA A 122 -6.73 4.49 -9.68
C ALA A 122 -7.51 3.91 -8.49
N ARG A 123 -8.18 2.78 -8.70
CA ARG A 123 -9.02 2.12 -7.70
C ARG A 123 -8.35 0.85 -7.22
N PHE A 124 -8.40 0.64 -5.91
CA PHE A 124 -7.78 -0.50 -5.24
C PHE A 124 -8.80 -1.22 -4.38
N ARG A 125 -8.69 -2.53 -4.33
CA ARG A 125 -9.37 -3.36 -3.35
C ARG A 125 -8.32 -4.20 -2.64
N VAL A 126 -8.25 -4.05 -1.32
CA VAL A 126 -7.24 -4.73 -0.51
C VAL A 126 -7.88 -5.56 0.59
N VAL A 127 -7.23 -6.66 0.92
CA VAL A 127 -7.52 -7.48 2.10
C VAL A 127 -6.34 -7.33 3.05
N GLN A 128 -6.60 -6.84 4.26
CA GLN A 128 -5.56 -6.75 5.28
C GLN A 128 -5.45 -8.07 6.03
N LEU A 129 -4.22 -8.50 6.24
CA LEU A 129 -3.90 -9.68 7.05
C LEU A 129 -3.28 -9.17 8.35
N PRO A 130 -4.06 -9.12 9.45
CA PRO A 130 -3.52 -8.68 10.73
C PRO A 130 -2.43 -9.64 11.19
N VAL A 131 -1.30 -9.10 11.62
CA VAL A 131 -0.21 -9.86 12.25
C VAL A 131 -0.45 -9.85 13.75
N ASN A 132 -0.56 -11.02 14.35
CA ASN A 132 -0.71 -11.16 15.82
C ASN A 132 0.63 -10.98 16.53
#